data_a77b477188c20e3c242d191585ef6d94
#
_entry.id   a77b477188c20e3c242d191585ef6d94
#
_cell.length_a   1.000
_cell.length_b   1.000
_cell.length_c   1.000
_cell.angle_alpha   90.00
_cell.angle_beta   90.00
_cell.angle_gamma   90.00
#
_symmetry.space_group_name_H-M   'P 1'
#
loop_
_entity.id
_entity.type
_entity.pdbx_description
1 polymer ?
#
loop_
_entity_poly.entity_id
_entity_poly.type
_entity_poly.pdbx_seq_one_letter_code
_entity_poly.pdbx_strand_id
1 'polypeptide(L)'
;ITTVETVNIQGRERVYSVEECGYAYRNSIFKRPENKSVFVTHVCFRLSKEEHYMLDYGTIRQELEKYPALTLPVVRKIIIDIREAKLPDPKVMGNAGSFFMNPIVPREKLEALQQEYPEMPYYELPEGRVKIPAGWMIDQCGWKGKALGPAAVHDKQALVLVNCGGAKGSDIIALSDAVRASVREKFGIDIHPEVNFV
;
A
#
# COMPACT_ATOMS: atom_id res chain seq x y z
N ILE A 1 10.71 1.72 15.45
CA ILE A 1 10.62 0.37 16.09
C ILE A 1 11.93 0.08 16.78
N THR A 2 11.90 -0.50 17.98
CA THR A 2 13.09 -0.96 18.71
C THR A 2 13.16 -2.48 18.78
N THR A 3 12.03 -3.12 19.09
CA THR A 3 11.91 -4.58 19.18
C THR A 3 10.54 -5.06 18.70
N VAL A 4 10.47 -6.34 18.34
CA VAL A 4 9.24 -7.04 17.97
C VAL A 4 9.14 -8.31 18.80
N GLU A 5 8.06 -8.45 19.56
CA GLU A 5 7.76 -9.62 20.35
C GLU A 5 6.87 -10.58 19.57
N THR A 6 7.14 -11.85 19.67
CA THR A 6 6.45 -12.88 18.90
C THR A 6 6.18 -14.12 19.74
N VAL A 7 5.21 -14.90 19.31
CA VAL A 7 4.96 -16.26 19.78
C VAL A 7 4.82 -17.19 18.58
N ASN A 8 5.32 -18.40 18.66
CA ASN A 8 5.10 -19.41 17.62
C ASN A 8 3.94 -20.35 17.98
N ILE A 9 3.55 -21.23 17.06
CA ILE A 9 2.46 -22.19 17.26
C ILE A 9 2.72 -23.19 18.42
N GLN A 10 3.98 -23.33 18.89
CA GLN A 10 4.32 -24.15 20.07
C GLN A 10 4.28 -23.34 21.39
N GLY A 11 3.84 -22.08 21.33
CA GLY A 11 3.82 -21.18 22.49
C GLY A 11 5.19 -20.63 22.90
N ARG A 12 6.22 -20.77 22.07
CA ARG A 12 7.54 -20.23 22.38
C ARG A 12 7.59 -18.76 22.02
N GLU A 13 7.93 -17.94 23.00
CA GLU A 13 8.12 -16.51 22.83
C GLU A 13 9.54 -16.19 22.32
N ARG A 14 9.65 -15.15 21.51
CA ARG A 14 10.93 -14.57 21.08
C ARG A 14 10.79 -13.07 20.84
N VAL A 15 11.82 -12.34 21.24
CA VAL A 15 11.99 -10.91 20.94
C VAL A 15 13.05 -10.77 19.86
N TYR A 16 12.70 -10.04 18.80
CA TYR A 16 13.60 -9.70 17.70
C TYR A 16 14.03 -8.25 17.80
N SER A 17 15.30 -7.96 17.53
CA SER A 17 15.77 -6.59 17.26
C SER A 17 15.26 -6.10 15.89
N VAL A 18 15.37 -4.80 15.63
CA VAL A 18 14.99 -4.22 14.32
C VAL A 18 15.82 -4.83 13.19
N GLU A 19 17.12 -5.04 13.44
CA GLU A 19 18.05 -5.61 12.46
C GLU A 19 17.67 -7.05 12.12
N GLU A 20 17.31 -7.87 13.11
CA GLU A 20 16.86 -9.24 12.92
C GLU A 20 15.55 -9.30 12.11
N CYS A 21 14.68 -8.28 12.19
CA CYS A 21 13.42 -8.23 11.46
C CYS A 21 13.60 -8.08 9.94
N GLY A 22 14.78 -7.62 9.46
CA GLY A 22 15.09 -7.47 8.04
C GLY A 22 14.06 -6.64 7.28
N TYR A 23 13.61 -5.51 7.85
CA TYR A 23 12.59 -4.66 7.26
C TYR A 23 13.06 -4.05 5.93
N ALA A 24 12.22 -4.20 4.92
CA ALA A 24 12.36 -3.56 3.62
C ALA A 24 10.97 -3.13 3.10
N TYR A 25 10.92 -2.52 1.91
CA TYR A 25 9.64 -2.14 1.32
C TYR A 25 8.71 -3.36 1.18
N ARG A 26 7.61 -3.35 1.91
CA ARG A 26 6.61 -4.44 1.95
C ARG A 26 7.20 -5.81 2.28
N ASN A 27 8.32 -5.89 2.97
CA ASN A 27 9.02 -7.11 3.31
C ASN A 27 9.57 -7.10 4.74
N SER A 28 9.63 -8.27 5.33
CA SER A 28 10.29 -8.58 6.60
C SER A 28 10.49 -10.09 6.71
N ILE A 29 11.24 -10.55 7.72
CA ILE A 29 11.37 -11.99 8.00
C ILE A 29 10.00 -12.65 8.26
N PHE A 30 9.02 -11.93 8.81
CA PHE A 30 7.68 -12.45 9.14
C PHE A 30 6.84 -12.78 7.90
N LYS A 31 7.22 -12.30 6.71
CA LYS A 31 6.57 -12.66 5.43
C LYS A 31 7.18 -13.87 4.75
N ARG A 32 8.30 -14.38 5.28
CA ARG A 32 8.98 -15.54 4.70
C ARG A 32 8.21 -16.84 5.00
N PRO A 33 8.18 -17.80 4.06
CA PRO A 33 7.45 -19.06 4.24
C PRO A 33 7.82 -19.83 5.52
N GLU A 34 9.11 -19.82 5.89
CA GLU A 34 9.63 -20.48 7.08
C GLU A 34 9.11 -19.89 8.41
N ASN A 35 8.65 -18.65 8.38
CA ASN A 35 8.13 -17.94 9.56
C ASN A 35 6.60 -17.86 9.62
N LYS A 36 5.89 -18.59 8.77
CA LYS A 36 4.40 -18.62 8.77
C LYS A 36 3.78 -19.05 10.11
N SER A 37 4.54 -19.77 10.93
CA SER A 37 4.12 -20.21 12.27
C SER A 37 4.48 -19.22 13.40
N VAL A 38 5.01 -18.05 13.05
CA VAL A 38 5.39 -16.99 13.99
C VAL A 38 4.35 -15.88 13.95
N PHE A 39 3.79 -15.53 15.10
CA PHE A 39 2.80 -14.45 15.25
C PHE A 39 3.43 -13.29 16.00
N VAL A 40 3.35 -12.10 15.44
CA VAL A 40 3.76 -10.86 16.12
C VAL A 40 2.69 -10.51 17.16
N THR A 41 3.10 -10.40 18.42
CA THR A 41 2.21 -10.03 19.52
C THR A 41 2.33 -8.58 19.90
N HIS A 42 3.57 -8.04 19.94
CA HIS A 42 3.83 -6.65 20.27
C HIS A 42 4.91 -6.04 19.37
N VAL A 43 4.80 -4.75 19.15
CA VAL A 43 5.82 -3.94 18.48
C VAL A 43 6.15 -2.76 19.38
N CYS A 44 7.41 -2.66 19.80
CA CYS A 44 7.90 -1.58 20.64
C CYS A 44 8.41 -0.41 19.79
N PHE A 45 7.94 0.79 20.09
CA PHE A 45 8.36 2.02 19.43
C PHE A 45 9.10 2.91 20.43
N ARG A 46 10.20 3.49 19.99
CA ARG A 46 10.79 4.66 20.66
C ARG A 46 10.25 5.91 19.98
N LEU A 47 9.52 6.71 20.74
CA LEU A 47 8.97 7.99 20.26
C LEU A 47 9.83 9.13 20.78
N SER A 48 10.00 10.18 19.96
CA SER A 48 10.58 11.45 20.40
C SER A 48 9.52 12.30 21.11
N LYS A 49 9.94 13.06 22.11
CA LYS A 49 9.15 14.16 22.68
C LYS A 49 9.34 15.46 21.92
N GLU A 50 10.39 15.55 21.12
CA GLU A 50 10.62 16.66 20.20
C GLU A 50 9.80 16.44 18.94
N GLU A 51 9.18 17.50 18.46
CA GLU A 51 8.34 17.47 17.28
C GLU A 51 9.19 17.47 15.99
N HIS A 52 9.09 16.41 15.22
CA HIS A 52 9.69 16.28 13.90
C HIS A 52 8.60 15.98 12.88
N TYR A 53 8.28 16.97 12.06
CA TYR A 53 7.20 16.85 11.09
C TYR A 53 7.70 16.38 9.73
N MET A 54 7.16 15.27 9.24
CA MET A 54 7.35 14.77 7.88
C MET A 54 6.11 15.13 7.05
N LEU A 55 6.16 16.24 6.32
CA LEU A 55 5.00 16.85 5.65
C LEU A 55 4.99 16.62 4.13
N ASP A 56 5.99 15.93 3.58
CA ASP A 56 6.19 15.78 2.12
C ASP A 56 5.34 14.66 1.52
N TYR A 57 4.44 14.06 2.29
CA TYR A 57 3.58 12.99 1.81
C TYR A 57 2.24 13.54 1.27
N GLY A 58 1.99 13.33 -0.02
CA GLY A 58 0.73 13.74 -0.64
C GLY A 58 0.49 15.25 -0.58
N THR A 59 -0.71 15.65 -0.16
CA THR A 59 -1.15 17.06 -0.11
C THR A 59 -1.08 17.67 1.29
N ILE A 60 -0.34 17.08 2.24
CA ILE A 60 -0.31 17.54 3.64
C ILE A 60 0.12 18.99 3.75
N ARG A 61 1.16 19.42 3.01
CA ARG A 61 1.62 20.83 3.04
C ARG A 61 0.55 21.80 2.55
N GLN A 62 -0.17 21.47 1.48
CA GLN A 62 -1.24 22.30 0.95
C GLN A 62 -2.42 22.39 1.92
N GLU A 63 -2.80 21.27 2.54
CA GLU A 63 -3.86 21.28 3.56
C GLU A 63 -3.47 22.07 4.82
N LEU A 64 -2.17 22.07 5.18
CA LEU A 64 -1.67 22.80 6.33
C LEU A 64 -1.83 24.33 6.18
N GLU A 65 -1.80 24.88 4.96
CA GLU A 65 -2.01 26.30 4.69
C GLU A 65 -3.37 26.82 5.20
N LYS A 66 -4.34 25.93 5.39
CA LYS A 66 -5.67 26.25 5.94
C LYS A 66 -5.69 26.46 7.47
N TYR A 67 -4.57 26.20 8.15
CA TYR A 67 -4.47 26.24 9.60
C TYR A 67 -3.49 27.31 10.08
N PRO A 68 -3.77 27.99 11.21
CA PRO A 68 -2.94 29.09 11.69
C PRO A 68 -1.60 28.65 12.30
N ALA A 69 -1.46 27.36 12.63
CA ALA A 69 -0.24 26.85 13.27
C ALA A 69 -0.02 25.37 12.93
N LEU A 70 1.26 24.98 12.83
CA LEU A 70 1.70 23.61 12.73
C LEU A 70 1.76 22.98 14.12
N THR A 71 0.90 21.99 14.37
CA THR A 71 0.88 21.20 15.61
C THR A 71 0.57 19.75 15.32
N LEU A 72 0.94 18.82 16.21
CA LEU A 72 0.60 17.40 16.06
C LEU A 72 -0.90 17.14 15.88
N PRO A 73 -1.81 17.75 16.65
CA PRO A 73 -3.25 17.61 16.43
C PRO A 73 -3.70 18.07 15.04
N VAL A 74 -3.14 19.17 14.52
CA VAL A 74 -3.45 19.66 13.16
C VAL A 74 -2.98 18.69 12.10
N VAL A 75 -1.73 18.23 12.19
CA VAL A 75 -1.19 17.24 11.24
C VAL A 75 -2.01 15.94 11.28
N ARG A 76 -2.36 15.44 12.47
CA ARG A 76 -3.22 14.27 12.64
C ARG A 76 -4.58 14.47 11.97
N LYS A 77 -5.22 15.63 12.19
CA LYS A 77 -6.51 15.94 11.58
C LYS A 77 -6.42 15.94 10.06
N ILE A 78 -5.43 16.62 9.49
CA ILE A 78 -5.19 16.67 8.04
C ILE A 78 -5.05 15.25 7.46
N ILE A 79 -4.26 14.40 8.11
CA ILE A 79 -4.06 13.01 7.64
C ILE A 79 -5.38 12.24 7.68
N ILE A 80 -6.19 12.38 8.73
CA ILE A 80 -7.51 11.76 8.84
C ILE A 80 -8.40 12.24 7.69
N ASP A 81 -8.54 13.55 7.52
CA ASP A 81 -9.42 14.15 6.50
C ASP A 81 -9.03 13.69 5.07
N ILE A 82 -7.71 13.68 4.76
CA ILE A 82 -7.22 13.16 3.47
C ILE A 82 -7.56 11.68 3.28
N ARG A 83 -7.42 10.87 4.33
CA ARG A 83 -7.70 9.43 4.25
C ARG A 83 -9.19 9.16 4.10
N GLU A 84 -10.03 9.80 4.88
CA GLU A 84 -11.50 9.67 4.81
C GLU A 84 -12.04 10.16 3.47
N ALA A 85 -11.45 11.19 2.88
CA ALA A 85 -11.84 11.67 1.55
C ALA A 85 -11.50 10.67 0.41
N LYS A 86 -10.45 9.85 0.58
CA LYS A 86 -9.92 8.96 -0.47
C LYS A 86 -10.28 7.49 -0.27
N LEU A 87 -10.41 7.03 0.96
CA LEU A 87 -10.59 5.62 1.28
C LEU A 87 -12.02 5.34 1.72
N PRO A 88 -12.64 4.26 1.25
CA PRO A 88 -13.96 3.87 1.71
C PRO A 88 -13.90 3.37 3.16
N ASP A 89 -14.91 3.73 3.96
CA ASP A 89 -15.07 3.16 5.30
C ASP A 89 -15.39 1.65 5.17
N PRO A 90 -14.58 0.76 5.72
CA PRO A 90 -14.80 -0.68 5.61
C PRO A 90 -16.08 -1.16 6.33
N LYS A 91 -16.66 -0.36 7.23
CA LYS A 91 -17.97 -0.64 7.83
C LYS A 91 -19.13 -0.39 6.86
N VAL A 92 -18.94 0.47 5.87
CA VAL A 92 -19.94 0.82 4.87
C VAL A 92 -19.71 0.03 3.58
N MET A 93 -18.45 -0.08 3.15
CA MET A 93 -18.05 -0.74 1.93
C MET A 93 -16.85 -1.65 2.21
N GLY A 94 -17.08 -2.97 2.22
CA GLY A 94 -16.05 -3.97 2.51
C GLY A 94 -14.85 -3.81 1.60
N ASN A 95 -13.66 -3.72 2.18
CA ASN A 95 -12.38 -3.63 1.47
C ASN A 95 -11.23 -4.10 2.37
N ALA A 96 -10.06 -4.32 1.76
CA ALA A 96 -8.84 -4.72 2.45
C ALA A 96 -7.74 -3.62 2.38
N GLY A 97 -8.13 -2.35 2.19
CA GLY A 97 -7.20 -1.24 1.97
C GLY A 97 -6.52 -1.32 0.60
N SER A 98 -5.25 -0.89 0.53
CA SER A 98 -4.47 -1.04 -0.72
C SER A 98 -4.26 -2.51 -1.04
N PHE A 99 -4.82 -2.95 -2.17
CA PHE A 99 -4.82 -4.36 -2.55
C PHE A 99 -3.52 -4.80 -3.21
N PHE A 100 -2.88 -3.91 -3.98
CA PHE A 100 -1.66 -4.21 -4.72
C PHE A 100 -0.44 -3.47 -4.16
N MET A 101 0.72 -4.12 -4.25
CA MET A 101 2.01 -3.48 -4.02
C MET A 101 2.42 -2.63 -5.23
N ASN A 102 3.11 -1.53 -4.98
CA ASN A 102 3.77 -0.80 -6.05
C ASN A 102 4.95 -1.63 -6.57
N PRO A 103 5.04 -1.93 -7.87
CA PRO A 103 6.15 -2.70 -8.41
C PRO A 103 7.45 -1.89 -8.39
N ILE A 104 8.55 -2.62 -8.20
CA ILE A 104 9.90 -2.10 -8.31
C ILE A 104 10.50 -2.67 -9.59
N VAL A 105 10.97 -1.80 -10.47
CA VAL A 105 11.53 -2.16 -11.77
C VAL A 105 12.91 -1.51 -11.96
N PRO A 106 13.75 -2.01 -12.88
CA PRO A 106 14.95 -1.31 -13.32
C PRO A 106 14.62 0.06 -13.95
N ARG A 107 15.54 1.02 -13.84
CA ARG A 107 15.35 2.36 -14.42
C ARG A 107 15.12 2.31 -15.93
N GLU A 108 15.82 1.44 -16.64
CA GLU A 108 15.69 1.28 -18.08
C GLU A 108 14.24 0.93 -18.51
N LYS A 109 13.54 0.15 -17.67
CA LYS A 109 12.13 -0.17 -17.90
C LYS A 109 11.25 1.07 -17.78
N LEU A 110 11.50 1.94 -16.79
CA LEU A 110 10.80 3.23 -16.64
C LEU A 110 11.07 4.12 -17.86
N GLU A 111 12.34 4.30 -18.25
CA GLU A 111 12.73 5.15 -19.37
C GLU A 111 12.07 4.73 -20.67
N ALA A 112 11.99 3.41 -20.91
CA ALA A 112 11.27 2.87 -22.06
C ALA A 112 9.77 3.20 -22.01
N LEU A 113 9.14 3.12 -20.84
CA LEU A 113 7.72 3.45 -20.67
C LEU A 113 7.46 4.95 -20.77
N GLN A 114 8.38 5.78 -20.32
CA GLN A 114 8.24 7.25 -20.40
C GLN A 114 8.29 7.81 -21.85
N GLN A 115 8.74 7.02 -22.83
CA GLN A 115 8.59 7.40 -24.24
C GLN A 115 7.11 7.49 -24.65
N GLU A 116 6.25 6.64 -24.09
CA GLU A 116 4.81 6.63 -24.35
C GLU A 116 4.02 7.36 -23.25
N TYR A 117 4.53 7.33 -22.01
CA TYR A 117 3.89 7.92 -20.81
C TYR A 117 4.85 8.90 -20.11
N PRO A 118 5.15 10.08 -20.67
CA PRO A 118 6.15 11.01 -20.12
C PRO A 118 5.83 11.48 -18.69
N GLU A 119 4.55 11.55 -18.33
CA GLU A 119 4.08 11.94 -17.00
C GLU A 119 3.97 10.76 -15.99
N MET A 120 4.54 9.57 -16.32
CA MET A 120 4.50 8.42 -15.42
C MET A 120 5.19 8.75 -14.10
N PRO A 121 4.47 8.72 -12.95
CA PRO A 121 5.07 8.99 -11.66
C PRO A 121 5.94 7.82 -11.20
N TYR A 122 7.03 8.15 -10.50
CA TYR A 122 7.91 7.15 -9.92
C TYR A 122 8.62 7.67 -8.66
N TYR A 123 9.21 6.77 -7.94
CA TYR A 123 10.07 7.07 -6.77
C TYR A 123 11.42 6.41 -6.98
N GLU A 124 12.49 7.19 -6.82
CA GLU A 124 13.86 6.67 -6.87
C GLU A 124 14.12 5.69 -5.73
N LEU A 125 14.85 4.65 -6.05
CA LEU A 125 15.36 3.67 -5.10
C LEU A 125 16.86 3.47 -5.33
N PRO A 126 17.59 2.95 -4.33
CA PRO A 126 18.99 2.59 -4.52
C PRO A 126 19.20 1.60 -5.68
N GLU A 127 20.45 1.50 -6.16
CA GLU A 127 20.88 0.52 -7.17
C GLU A 127 20.19 0.66 -8.53
N GLY A 128 19.84 1.88 -8.95
CA GLY A 128 19.25 2.14 -10.27
C GLY A 128 17.85 1.53 -10.42
N ARG A 129 17.14 1.28 -9.33
CA ARG A 129 15.76 0.81 -9.35
C ARG A 129 14.78 1.94 -9.11
N VAL A 130 13.57 1.77 -9.57
CA VAL A 130 12.47 2.72 -9.37
C VAL A 130 11.22 1.99 -8.94
N LYS A 131 10.42 2.65 -8.11
CA LYS A 131 9.11 2.17 -7.68
C LYS A 131 8.03 2.96 -8.43
N ILE A 132 7.16 2.26 -9.17
CA ILE A 132 6.07 2.87 -9.93
C ILE A 132 4.76 2.70 -9.15
N PRO A 133 3.94 3.77 -8.98
CA PRO A 133 2.65 3.66 -8.34
C PRO A 133 1.69 2.74 -9.10
N ALA A 134 1.34 1.59 -8.52
CA ALA A 134 0.39 0.65 -9.12
C ALA A 134 -0.99 1.29 -9.35
N GLY A 135 -1.42 2.16 -8.43
CA GLY A 135 -2.69 2.89 -8.58
C GLY A 135 -2.76 3.75 -9.83
N TRP A 136 -1.65 4.38 -10.23
CA TRP A 136 -1.58 5.12 -11.49
C TRP A 136 -1.73 4.19 -12.70
N MET A 137 -1.03 3.07 -12.73
CA MET A 137 -1.12 2.10 -13.83
C MET A 137 -2.53 1.52 -13.95
N ILE A 138 -3.17 1.18 -12.83
CA ILE A 138 -4.55 0.66 -12.78
C ILE A 138 -5.53 1.72 -13.32
N ASP A 139 -5.35 2.99 -12.95
CA ASP A 139 -6.15 4.12 -13.47
C ASP A 139 -5.95 4.30 -14.98
N GLN A 140 -4.70 4.24 -15.47
CA GLN A 140 -4.38 4.29 -16.91
C GLN A 140 -4.96 3.10 -17.72
N CYS A 141 -5.24 1.98 -17.06
CA CYS A 141 -5.97 0.85 -17.66
C CYS A 141 -7.50 1.04 -17.63
N GLY A 142 -8.00 2.15 -17.10
CA GLY A 142 -9.44 2.46 -17.04
C GLY A 142 -10.20 1.62 -16.00
N TRP A 143 -9.52 1.09 -14.98
CA TRP A 143 -10.15 0.30 -13.93
C TRP A 143 -10.74 1.12 -12.78
N LYS A 144 -10.29 2.34 -12.56
CA LYS A 144 -10.77 3.20 -11.49
C LYS A 144 -12.28 3.45 -11.63
N GLY A 145 -13.05 3.09 -10.59
CA GLY A 145 -14.50 3.14 -10.60
C GLY A 145 -15.21 2.02 -11.40
N LYS A 146 -14.45 1.08 -12.00
CA LYS A 146 -15.02 0.00 -12.82
C LYS A 146 -15.33 -1.23 -11.96
N ALA A 147 -16.50 -1.82 -12.19
CA ALA A 147 -16.92 -3.05 -11.55
C ALA A 147 -16.73 -4.28 -12.45
N LEU A 148 -16.52 -5.44 -11.81
CA LEU A 148 -16.62 -6.76 -12.40
C LEU A 148 -17.51 -7.61 -11.50
N GLY A 149 -18.77 -7.80 -11.91
CA GLY A 149 -19.78 -8.42 -11.06
C GLY A 149 -20.04 -7.59 -9.78
N PRO A 150 -20.08 -8.22 -8.59
CA PRO A 150 -20.32 -7.54 -7.30
C PRO A 150 -19.06 -6.92 -6.69
N ALA A 151 -17.90 -6.98 -7.35
CA ALA A 151 -16.64 -6.37 -6.93
C ALA A 151 -16.28 -5.20 -7.85
N ALA A 152 -15.62 -4.17 -7.32
CA ALA A 152 -15.17 -3.02 -8.10
C ALA A 152 -13.80 -2.49 -7.65
N VAL A 153 -13.14 -1.74 -8.54
CA VAL A 153 -12.05 -0.84 -8.17
C VAL A 153 -12.65 0.46 -7.67
N HIS A 154 -12.25 0.92 -6.49
CA HIS A 154 -12.81 2.13 -5.89
C HIS A 154 -12.57 3.38 -6.76
N ASP A 155 -13.58 4.24 -6.86
CA ASP A 155 -13.59 5.41 -7.75
C ASP A 155 -12.63 6.54 -7.37
N LYS A 156 -12.24 6.62 -6.08
CA LYS A 156 -11.29 7.64 -5.60
C LYS A 156 -9.87 7.10 -5.38
N GLN A 157 -9.70 5.77 -5.30
CA GLN A 157 -8.41 5.14 -5.04
C GLN A 157 -8.30 3.81 -5.78
N ALA A 158 -7.60 3.81 -6.91
CA ALA A 158 -7.47 2.64 -7.80
C ALA A 158 -6.75 1.44 -7.16
N LEU A 159 -6.03 1.63 -6.06
CA LEU A 159 -5.42 0.53 -5.30
C LEU A 159 -6.40 -0.26 -4.43
N VAL A 160 -7.62 0.25 -4.23
CA VAL A 160 -8.60 -0.35 -3.32
C VAL A 160 -9.64 -1.12 -4.12
N LEU A 161 -9.71 -2.43 -3.87
CA LEU A 161 -10.81 -3.28 -4.36
C LEU A 161 -11.91 -3.30 -3.31
N VAL A 162 -13.16 -3.14 -3.75
CA VAL A 162 -14.33 -3.00 -2.89
C VAL A 162 -15.39 -4.04 -3.21
N ASN A 163 -16.10 -4.45 -2.16
CA ASN A 163 -17.32 -5.25 -2.25
C ASN A 163 -18.52 -4.31 -2.41
N CYS A 164 -19.15 -4.33 -3.55
CA CYS A 164 -20.35 -3.50 -3.84
C CYS A 164 -21.64 -4.12 -3.31
N GLY A 165 -21.57 -5.23 -2.61
CA GLY A 165 -22.68 -5.98 -2.05
C GLY A 165 -22.71 -7.43 -2.55
N GLY A 166 -22.56 -8.38 -1.62
CA GLY A 166 -22.66 -9.81 -1.91
C GLY A 166 -21.44 -10.43 -2.62
N ALA A 167 -20.33 -9.71 -2.83
CA ALA A 167 -19.12 -10.27 -3.42
C ALA A 167 -18.52 -11.35 -2.51
N LYS A 168 -18.13 -12.48 -3.11
CA LYS A 168 -17.35 -13.56 -2.50
C LYS A 168 -15.86 -13.30 -2.73
N GLY A 169 -14.99 -14.01 -2.00
CA GLY A 169 -13.55 -13.96 -2.22
C GLY A 169 -13.15 -14.26 -3.67
N SER A 170 -13.84 -15.20 -4.32
CA SER A 170 -13.65 -15.53 -5.73
C SER A 170 -13.90 -14.36 -6.68
N ASP A 171 -14.88 -13.49 -6.37
CA ASP A 171 -15.17 -12.32 -7.21
C ASP A 171 -14.07 -11.25 -7.08
N ILE A 172 -13.54 -11.07 -5.87
CA ILE A 172 -12.40 -10.19 -5.62
C ILE A 172 -11.14 -10.72 -6.32
N ILE A 173 -10.89 -12.03 -6.29
CA ILE A 173 -9.77 -12.67 -6.98
C ILE A 173 -9.92 -12.48 -8.49
N ALA A 174 -11.09 -12.73 -9.06
CA ALA A 174 -11.35 -12.55 -10.49
C ALA A 174 -11.12 -11.09 -10.94
N LEU A 175 -11.59 -10.11 -10.14
CA LEU A 175 -11.31 -8.69 -10.39
C LEU A 175 -9.82 -8.38 -10.30
N SER A 176 -9.14 -8.88 -9.26
CA SER A 176 -7.69 -8.72 -9.10
C SER A 176 -6.92 -9.25 -10.31
N ASP A 177 -7.26 -10.44 -10.79
CA ASP A 177 -6.60 -11.04 -11.93
C ASP A 177 -6.86 -10.30 -13.24
N ALA A 178 -8.08 -9.79 -13.45
CA ALA A 178 -8.41 -8.94 -14.59
C ALA A 178 -7.62 -7.63 -14.58
N VAL A 179 -7.50 -6.98 -13.42
CA VAL A 179 -6.69 -5.77 -13.25
C VAL A 179 -5.21 -6.06 -13.54
N ARG A 180 -4.66 -7.14 -13.00
CA ARG A 180 -3.26 -7.56 -13.23
C ARG A 180 -2.97 -7.84 -14.70
N ALA A 181 -3.88 -8.56 -15.36
CA ALA A 181 -3.77 -8.86 -16.78
C ALA A 181 -3.71 -7.57 -17.62
N SER A 182 -4.60 -6.60 -17.35
CA SER A 182 -4.62 -5.31 -18.05
C SER A 182 -3.33 -4.49 -17.84
N VAL A 183 -2.80 -4.49 -16.61
CA VAL A 183 -1.53 -3.78 -16.30
C VAL A 183 -0.36 -4.47 -17.01
N ARG A 184 -0.31 -5.80 -16.99
CA ARG A 184 0.73 -6.59 -17.70
C ARG A 184 0.66 -6.34 -19.20
N GLU A 185 -0.52 -6.39 -19.80
CA GLU A 185 -0.73 -6.15 -21.22
C GLU A 185 -0.27 -4.74 -21.63
N LYS A 186 -0.67 -3.72 -20.87
CA LYS A 186 -0.40 -2.32 -21.22
C LYS A 186 1.04 -1.88 -20.94
N PHE A 187 1.62 -2.30 -19.81
CA PHE A 187 2.94 -1.80 -19.35
C PHE A 187 4.05 -2.86 -19.37
N GLY A 188 3.70 -4.15 -19.58
CA GLY A 188 4.65 -5.24 -19.41
C GLY A 188 5.22 -5.34 -18.00
N ILE A 189 4.40 -4.98 -16.98
CA ILE A 189 4.74 -5.01 -15.56
C ILE A 189 3.74 -5.88 -14.81
N ASP A 190 4.24 -6.79 -13.99
CA ASP A 190 3.43 -7.56 -13.07
C ASP A 190 3.23 -6.82 -11.76
N ILE A 191 1.97 -6.62 -11.36
CA ILE A 191 1.61 -6.15 -10.03
C ILE A 191 1.13 -7.32 -9.16
N HIS A 192 1.48 -7.28 -7.88
CA HIS A 192 1.18 -8.38 -6.95
C HIS A 192 0.26 -7.92 -5.82
N PRO A 193 -0.73 -8.73 -5.43
CA PRO A 193 -1.52 -8.48 -4.23
C PRO A 193 -0.63 -8.38 -2.99
N GLU A 194 -0.95 -7.45 -2.10
CA GLU A 194 -0.38 -7.37 -0.76
C GLU A 194 -1.18 -8.23 0.23
N VAL A 195 -2.45 -8.43 -0.06
CA VAL A 195 -3.38 -9.23 0.75
C VAL A 195 -3.08 -10.72 0.61
N ASN A 196 -3.29 -11.46 1.69
CA ASN A 196 -3.20 -12.92 1.67
C ASN A 196 -4.56 -13.51 1.29
N PHE A 197 -4.55 -14.47 0.38
CA PHE A 197 -5.72 -15.31 0.08
C PHE A 197 -5.71 -16.51 1.04
N VAL A 198 -6.79 -16.72 1.75
CA VAL A 198 -7.00 -17.82 2.72
C VAL A 198 -8.22 -18.63 2.34
#